data_fd4d19e3c2827e89d9bc6d9449600012
#
_entry.id   fd4d19e3c2827e89d9bc6d9449600012
#
_cell.length_a   1.000
_cell.length_b   1.000
_cell.length_c   1.000
_cell.angle_alpha   90.00
_cell.angle_beta   90.00
_cell.angle_gamma   90.00
#
_symmetry.space_group_name_H-M   'P 1'
#
loop_
_entity.id
_entity.type
_entity.pdbx_description
1 polymer ?
#
loop_
_entity_poly.entity_id
_entity_poly.type
_entity_poly.pdbx_seq_one_letter_code
_entity_poly.pdbx_strand_id
1 'polypeptide(L)'
;MKKLLLLFISFVAFCSCENEEFDFAAPVDVQSEVAVDSFYVSFDEALAQAEKALAGTTTTRASVVKRKVANHHEFVASRSTRATGDGVEVRFHVINFEDNQGFALVSADSRTTPVYAYSETGNLDIEDATENTGFGDFMDAATEYYIAETEWTGPENPLLPNDPNNPTLPITPVPTNPILQLPTVELDGERYYLDYREVVSQNSAGRIVPVIWGQGWPYNFYCGSLGVEDDYLGNRCAVGCGPLAVGQVLSVYRYPIFIDGKIFNWNKIMLSNSYNEAYTDGAICSEGAMATAYMLKAIGVNMNANYGYETSVTIDSMIMTLRNLNYNFAANEYSYTNMINSLNSNYPVIICGYDGYGLFGGHAWVVDSHRKVDKFETYYHSYEPYDVAFRNEVIGERYFHCLWGDSDLIHSWCLDVFEYFNSYNNKLIIYNIRPLHHG
;
A
#
# COMPACT_ATOMS: atom_id res chain seq x y z
N MET A 1 34.90 -50.53 -24.80
CA MET A 1 34.66 -51.16 -26.11
C MET A 1 33.20 -51.44 -26.26
N LYS A 2 32.54 -50.79 -27.13
CA LYS A 2 31.52 -51.12 -28.12
C LYS A 2 30.75 -49.84 -28.46
N LYS A 3 31.08 -49.34 -29.64
CA LYS A 3 30.36 -48.29 -30.34
C LYS A 3 29.03 -48.88 -30.85
N LEU A 4 27.95 -48.14 -30.73
CA LEU A 4 26.73 -48.41 -31.48
C LEU A 4 26.34 -47.14 -32.26
N LEU A 5 26.44 -47.31 -33.59
CA LEU A 5 26.10 -46.38 -34.65
C LEU A 5 24.61 -46.53 -34.92
N LEU A 6 23.82 -45.46 -34.94
CA LEU A 6 22.45 -45.49 -35.41
C LEU A 6 22.23 -44.48 -36.55
N LEU A 7 21.78 -45.04 -37.67
CA LEU A 7 21.55 -44.48 -38.99
C LEU A 7 20.44 -43.39 -38.97
N PHE A 8 20.73 -42.31 -39.71
CA PHE A 8 19.72 -41.40 -40.24
C PHE A 8 19.04 -42.00 -41.46
N ILE A 9 17.72 -42.03 -41.47
CA ILE A 9 16.92 -42.25 -42.67
C ILE A 9 16.17 -40.97 -43.00
N SER A 10 16.61 -40.33 -44.07
CA SER A 10 15.91 -39.20 -44.69
C SER A 10 14.76 -39.70 -45.53
N PHE A 11 13.55 -39.19 -45.26
CA PHE A 11 12.41 -39.37 -46.15
C PHE A 11 12.14 -38.04 -46.84
N VAL A 12 12.45 -37.98 -48.13
CA VAL A 12 12.06 -36.89 -49.04
C VAL A 12 10.76 -37.30 -49.68
N ALA A 13 9.69 -36.57 -49.38
CA ALA A 13 8.44 -36.68 -50.14
C ALA A 13 8.30 -35.42 -51.01
N PHE A 14 8.39 -35.65 -52.31
CA PHE A 14 7.93 -34.70 -53.33
C PHE A 14 6.43 -34.67 -53.35
N CYS A 15 5.81 -33.50 -53.27
CA CYS A 15 4.44 -33.35 -53.68
C CYS A 15 4.31 -32.12 -54.60
N SER A 16 3.66 -32.39 -55.70
CA SER A 16 3.43 -31.67 -56.92
C SER A 16 2.67 -30.35 -56.70
N CYS A 17 3.01 -29.33 -57.48
CA CYS A 17 2.25 -28.10 -57.63
C CYS A 17 0.95 -28.38 -58.41
N GLU A 18 -0.17 -27.94 -57.84
CA GLU A 18 -1.35 -27.53 -58.60
C GLU A 18 -1.60 -26.07 -58.29
N ASN A 19 -1.66 -25.25 -59.35
CA ASN A 19 -2.01 -23.83 -59.30
C ASN A 19 -3.52 -23.71 -59.07
N GLU A 20 -3.94 -23.24 -57.90
CA GLU A 20 -5.25 -22.64 -57.73
C GLU A 20 -5.11 -21.13 -57.69
N GLU A 21 -5.80 -20.46 -58.64
CA GLU A 21 -5.94 -19.04 -58.69
C GLU A 21 -6.72 -18.57 -57.44
N PHE A 22 -6.04 -17.88 -56.53
CA PHE A 22 -6.70 -17.18 -55.42
C PHE A 22 -7.29 -15.88 -55.92
N ASP A 23 -8.61 -15.89 -55.99
CA ASP A 23 -9.44 -14.70 -56.19
C ASP A 23 -9.24 -13.75 -54.99
N PHE A 24 -8.60 -12.59 -55.19
CA PHE A 24 -8.45 -11.58 -54.19
C PHE A 24 -9.81 -10.93 -53.92
N ALA A 25 -10.54 -11.45 -52.93
CA ALA A 25 -11.64 -10.72 -52.33
C ALA A 25 -11.10 -9.43 -51.76
N ALA A 26 -11.74 -8.32 -52.07
CA ALA A 26 -11.42 -7.00 -51.58
C ALA A 26 -11.29 -6.98 -50.02
N PRO A 27 -10.42 -6.15 -49.45
CA PRO A 27 -10.29 -6.07 -48.01
C PRO A 27 -11.64 -5.67 -47.41
N VAL A 28 -12.25 -6.60 -46.69
CA VAL A 28 -13.36 -6.31 -45.79
C VAL A 28 -12.77 -5.42 -44.70
N ASP A 29 -13.14 -4.18 -44.69
CA ASP A 29 -12.85 -3.22 -43.64
C ASP A 29 -13.62 -3.67 -42.39
N VAL A 30 -13.06 -4.63 -41.67
CA VAL A 30 -13.53 -5.00 -40.33
C VAL A 30 -13.04 -3.90 -39.40
N GLN A 31 -13.76 -2.79 -39.40
CA GLN A 31 -13.82 -1.96 -38.21
C GLN A 31 -14.47 -2.83 -37.12
N SER A 32 -13.66 -3.63 -36.42
CA SER A 32 -14.03 -4.08 -35.10
C SER A 32 -14.17 -2.80 -34.27
N GLU A 33 -15.41 -2.33 -34.08
CA GLU A 33 -15.72 -1.47 -32.95
C GLU A 33 -15.24 -2.29 -31.71
N VAL A 34 -14.04 -1.97 -31.24
CA VAL A 34 -13.62 -2.32 -29.89
C VAL A 34 -14.66 -1.64 -29.01
N ALA A 35 -15.55 -2.41 -28.43
CA ALA A 35 -16.49 -1.90 -27.43
C ALA A 35 -15.63 -1.16 -26.41
N VAL A 36 -15.67 0.15 -26.42
CA VAL A 36 -14.99 0.97 -25.41
C VAL A 36 -15.65 0.56 -24.11
N ASP A 37 -14.89 -0.03 -23.20
CA ASP A 37 -15.38 -0.35 -21.88
C ASP A 37 -15.86 0.98 -21.27
N SER A 38 -17.16 1.11 -21.06
CA SER A 38 -17.79 2.35 -20.62
C SER A 38 -17.31 2.78 -19.22
N PHE A 39 -16.61 1.90 -18.51
CA PHE A 39 -16.08 2.12 -17.16
C PHE A 39 -14.56 2.35 -17.13
N TYR A 40 -13.89 2.25 -18.26
CA TYR A 40 -12.44 2.42 -18.30
C TYR A 40 -12.04 3.86 -17.95
N VAL A 41 -11.12 3.99 -17.00
CA VAL A 41 -10.50 5.25 -16.59
C VAL A 41 -9.27 5.49 -17.46
N SER A 42 -9.25 6.60 -18.19
CA SER A 42 -8.09 6.97 -19.01
C SER A 42 -6.87 7.39 -18.16
N PHE A 43 -5.68 7.39 -18.78
CA PHE A 43 -4.48 7.87 -18.12
C PHE A 43 -4.61 9.31 -17.59
N ASP A 44 -5.21 10.22 -18.35
CA ASP A 44 -5.37 11.62 -17.93
C ASP A 44 -6.28 11.75 -16.70
N GLU A 45 -7.33 10.94 -16.62
CA GLU A 45 -8.22 10.88 -15.45
C GLU A 45 -7.50 10.24 -14.26
N ALA A 46 -6.74 9.14 -14.47
CA ALA A 46 -5.94 8.50 -13.44
C ALA A 46 -4.88 9.46 -12.89
N LEU A 47 -4.20 10.22 -13.75
CA LEU A 47 -3.21 11.22 -13.33
C LEU A 47 -3.85 12.31 -12.47
N ALA A 48 -5.05 12.80 -12.85
CA ALA A 48 -5.76 13.79 -12.06
C ALA A 48 -6.12 13.26 -10.66
N GLN A 49 -6.52 11.99 -10.53
CA GLN A 49 -6.78 11.35 -9.25
C GLN A 49 -5.49 11.19 -8.42
N ALA A 50 -4.39 10.78 -9.05
CA ALA A 50 -3.08 10.68 -8.40
C ALA A 50 -2.61 12.04 -7.84
N GLU A 51 -2.66 13.10 -8.65
CA GLU A 51 -2.28 14.45 -8.22
C GLU A 51 -3.14 14.94 -7.05
N LYS A 52 -4.43 14.64 -7.06
CA LYS A 52 -5.37 14.96 -5.99
C LYS A 52 -5.01 14.24 -4.68
N ALA A 53 -4.74 12.93 -4.73
CA ALA A 53 -4.34 12.15 -3.55
C ALA A 53 -3.05 12.70 -2.94
N LEU A 54 -2.05 12.98 -3.76
CA LEU A 54 -0.76 13.54 -3.36
C LEU A 54 -0.84 14.99 -2.85
N ALA A 55 -1.77 15.81 -3.36
CA ALA A 55 -1.98 17.17 -2.87
C ALA A 55 -2.60 17.20 -1.46
N GLY A 56 -3.43 16.23 -1.11
CA GLY A 56 -4.08 16.14 0.19
C GLY A 56 -3.14 15.83 1.35
N THR A 57 -1.88 15.44 1.09
CA THR A 57 -0.87 15.15 2.13
C THR A 57 -0.08 16.41 2.53
N THR A 58 -0.13 17.49 1.74
CA THR A 58 0.58 18.72 2.06
C THR A 58 -0.23 19.62 3.00
N THR A 59 0.18 19.70 4.25
CA THR A 59 -0.46 20.53 5.32
C THR A 59 -0.25 22.05 5.14
N THR A 60 0.51 22.47 4.16
CA THR A 60 0.74 23.89 3.86
C THR A 60 0.09 24.28 2.55
N ARG A 61 -0.51 25.50 2.51
CA ARG A 61 -0.96 26.19 1.28
C ARG A 61 0.19 26.48 0.28
N ALA A 62 1.27 25.71 0.32
CA ALA A 62 2.29 25.73 -0.70
C ALA A 62 1.61 25.30 -2.02
N SER A 63 1.83 26.08 -3.07
CA SER A 63 1.40 25.81 -4.43
C SER A 63 1.48 24.34 -4.74
N VAL A 64 0.38 23.75 -5.24
CA VAL A 64 0.37 22.38 -5.75
C VAL A 64 1.57 22.22 -6.66
N VAL A 65 2.58 21.50 -6.21
CA VAL A 65 3.77 21.21 -7.01
C VAL A 65 3.30 20.26 -8.10
N LYS A 66 3.23 20.74 -9.32
CA LYS A 66 2.89 19.91 -10.46
C LYS A 66 4.05 18.93 -10.67
N ARG A 67 3.84 17.67 -10.30
CA ARG A 67 4.80 16.59 -10.50
C ARG A 67 4.85 16.23 -11.99
N LYS A 68 6.02 15.86 -12.46
CA LYS A 68 6.20 15.40 -13.82
C LYS A 68 6.26 13.87 -13.83
N VAL A 69 5.50 13.24 -14.72
CA VAL A 69 5.44 11.79 -14.83
C VAL A 69 6.75 11.27 -15.43
N ALA A 70 7.41 10.36 -14.74
CA ALA A 70 8.61 9.65 -15.19
C ALA A 70 8.24 8.48 -16.09
N ASN A 71 7.30 7.64 -15.62
CA ASN A 71 6.74 6.53 -16.38
C ASN A 71 5.31 6.24 -15.95
N HIS A 72 4.60 5.54 -16.82
CA HIS A 72 3.27 5.01 -16.59
C HIS A 72 3.13 3.68 -17.31
N HIS A 73 2.51 2.72 -16.65
CA HIS A 73 2.07 1.47 -17.26
C HIS A 73 0.80 0.96 -16.57
N GLU A 74 0.11 0.04 -17.23
CA GLU A 74 -1.01 -0.67 -16.62
C GLU A 74 -0.50 -1.98 -16.03
N PHE A 75 -0.80 -2.20 -14.76
CA PHE A 75 -0.64 -3.49 -14.10
C PHE A 75 -1.96 -4.26 -14.18
N VAL A 76 -1.89 -5.50 -14.62
CA VAL A 76 -3.04 -6.37 -14.78
C VAL A 76 -2.90 -7.58 -13.87
N ALA A 77 -3.77 -7.67 -12.87
CA ALA A 77 -3.90 -8.85 -12.03
C ALA A 77 -5.04 -9.73 -12.57
N SER A 78 -4.73 -10.99 -12.87
CA SER A 78 -5.74 -11.96 -13.29
C SER A 78 -6.04 -12.92 -12.15
N ARG A 79 -7.28 -12.96 -11.68
CA ARG A 79 -7.73 -13.92 -10.68
C ARG A 79 -8.91 -14.75 -11.16
N SER A 80 -8.82 -16.04 -10.95
CA SER A 80 -9.93 -16.94 -11.20
C SER A 80 -10.96 -16.82 -10.08
N THR A 81 -12.14 -16.27 -10.36
CA THR A 81 -13.24 -16.27 -9.39
C THR A 81 -13.76 -17.70 -9.18
N ARG A 82 -13.95 -18.10 -7.92
CA ARG A 82 -14.53 -19.40 -7.57
C ARG A 82 -15.97 -19.60 -8.07
N ALA A 83 -16.67 -18.51 -8.44
CA ALA A 83 -18.09 -18.55 -8.75
C ALA A 83 -18.41 -18.82 -10.23
N THR A 84 -17.59 -18.37 -11.18
CA THR A 84 -17.92 -18.43 -12.62
C THR A 84 -16.88 -19.16 -13.48
N GLY A 85 -15.67 -19.39 -12.98
CA GLY A 85 -14.58 -19.98 -13.77
C GLY A 85 -13.97 -19.03 -14.82
N ASP A 86 -14.57 -17.86 -15.03
CA ASP A 86 -14.04 -16.82 -15.90
C ASP A 86 -13.16 -15.89 -15.03
N GLY A 87 -11.92 -15.66 -15.47
CA GLY A 87 -11.00 -14.75 -14.77
C GLY A 87 -11.52 -13.31 -14.85
N VAL A 88 -11.72 -12.66 -13.71
CA VAL A 88 -11.93 -11.21 -13.67
C VAL A 88 -10.57 -10.54 -13.83
N GLU A 89 -10.46 -9.67 -14.81
CA GLU A 89 -9.27 -8.87 -15.06
C GLU A 89 -9.35 -7.58 -14.25
N VAL A 90 -8.44 -7.43 -13.29
CA VAL A 90 -8.29 -6.23 -12.45
C VAL A 90 -7.16 -5.39 -13.02
N ARG A 91 -7.41 -4.11 -13.27
CA ARG A 91 -6.44 -3.21 -13.90
C ARG A 91 -6.16 -2.00 -13.03
N PHE A 92 -4.88 -1.70 -12.88
CA PHE A 92 -4.41 -0.50 -12.20
C PHE A 92 -3.45 0.29 -13.08
N HIS A 93 -3.55 1.61 -13.06
CA HIS A 93 -2.52 2.50 -13.54
C HIS A 93 -1.44 2.65 -12.47
N VAL A 94 -0.21 2.29 -12.80
CA VAL A 94 0.98 2.59 -12.00
C VAL A 94 1.62 3.84 -12.56
N ILE A 95 1.67 4.92 -11.78
CA ILE A 95 2.18 6.22 -12.18
C ILE A 95 3.34 6.59 -11.28
N ASN A 96 4.55 6.68 -11.84
CA ASN A 96 5.75 7.15 -11.13
C ASN A 96 6.11 8.57 -11.55
N PHE A 97 6.56 9.39 -10.60
CA PHE A 97 6.95 10.78 -10.85
C PHE A 97 8.46 10.95 -10.92
N GLU A 98 8.95 11.90 -11.74
CA GLU A 98 10.38 12.17 -11.88
C GLU A 98 11.02 12.57 -10.54
N ASP A 99 12.33 12.40 -10.46
CA ASP A 99 13.17 12.79 -9.32
C ASP A 99 12.74 12.13 -7.98
N ASN A 100 12.22 10.89 -8.04
CA ASN A 100 11.71 10.17 -6.89
C ASN A 100 10.62 10.94 -6.10
N GLN A 101 9.80 11.73 -6.81
CA GLN A 101 8.74 12.53 -6.19
C GLN A 101 7.46 11.73 -5.92
N GLY A 102 7.59 10.43 -5.82
CA GLY A 102 6.54 9.52 -5.43
C GLY A 102 5.89 8.78 -6.57
N PHE A 103 4.83 8.06 -6.22
CA PHE A 103 4.03 7.25 -7.13
C PHE A 103 2.56 7.24 -6.74
N ALA A 104 1.72 6.73 -7.62
CA ALA A 104 0.33 6.40 -7.34
C ALA A 104 -0.09 5.11 -8.04
N LEU A 105 -0.93 4.33 -7.36
CA LEU A 105 -1.64 3.16 -7.87
C LEU A 105 -3.12 3.51 -7.98
N VAL A 106 -3.62 3.66 -9.20
CA VAL A 106 -4.95 4.18 -9.50
C VAL A 106 -5.76 3.11 -10.23
N SER A 107 -7.03 2.95 -9.88
CA SER A 107 -7.92 2.03 -10.59
C SER A 107 -8.12 2.43 -12.04
N ALA A 108 -8.18 1.45 -12.93
CA ALA A 108 -8.58 1.66 -14.32
C ALA A 108 -10.10 1.46 -14.54
N ASP A 109 -10.90 1.33 -13.47
CA ASP A 109 -12.35 1.16 -13.53
C ASP A 109 -13.06 2.22 -12.68
N SER A 110 -13.92 3.01 -13.29
CA SER A 110 -14.65 4.11 -12.64
C SER A 110 -15.70 3.66 -11.61
N ARG A 111 -16.01 2.37 -11.54
CA ARG A 111 -16.93 1.80 -10.54
C ARG A 111 -16.26 1.55 -9.20
N THR A 112 -14.94 1.62 -9.15
CA THR A 112 -14.14 1.29 -7.97
C THR A 112 -13.57 2.52 -7.30
N THR A 113 -13.03 2.35 -6.10
CA THR A 113 -12.26 3.39 -5.42
C THR A 113 -11.12 3.88 -6.32
N PRO A 114 -10.98 5.19 -6.56
CA PRO A 114 -10.03 5.69 -7.55
C PRO A 114 -8.57 5.41 -7.24
N VAL A 115 -8.11 5.60 -5.99
CA VAL A 115 -6.70 5.49 -5.62
C VAL A 115 -6.53 4.43 -4.55
N TYR A 116 -5.69 3.43 -4.81
CA TYR A 116 -5.44 2.32 -3.89
C TYR A 116 -4.19 2.52 -3.04
N ALA A 117 -3.12 3.04 -3.65
CA ALA A 117 -1.91 3.40 -2.91
C ALA A 117 -1.23 4.61 -3.53
N TYR A 118 -0.46 5.34 -2.71
CA TYR A 118 0.40 6.42 -3.18
C TYR A 118 1.52 6.72 -2.17
N SER A 119 2.58 7.35 -2.63
CA SER A 119 3.66 7.86 -1.78
C SER A 119 4.15 9.20 -2.30
N GLU A 120 4.57 10.07 -1.41
CA GLU A 120 5.16 11.36 -1.76
C GLU A 120 6.61 11.27 -2.20
N THR A 121 7.25 10.11 -1.99
CA THR A 121 8.65 9.86 -2.32
C THR A 121 8.84 8.45 -2.86
N GLY A 122 9.94 8.21 -3.57
CA GLY A 122 10.26 6.91 -4.16
C GLY A 122 9.54 6.65 -5.48
N ASN A 123 9.65 5.45 -5.96
CA ASN A 123 8.97 4.91 -7.15
C ASN A 123 8.38 3.55 -6.80
N LEU A 124 7.44 3.08 -7.58
CA LEU A 124 6.85 1.76 -7.48
C LEU A 124 7.27 0.94 -8.71
N ASP A 125 8.10 -0.08 -8.50
CA ASP A 125 8.20 -1.24 -9.37
C ASP A 125 7.21 -2.28 -8.82
N ILE A 126 6.07 -2.43 -9.48
CA ILE A 126 4.97 -3.22 -8.93
C ILE A 126 5.26 -4.72 -9.01
N GLU A 127 6.00 -5.16 -10.02
CA GLU A 127 6.38 -6.55 -10.16
C GLU A 127 7.29 -6.99 -9.02
N ASP A 128 8.33 -6.20 -8.73
CA ASP A 128 9.24 -6.46 -7.61
C ASP A 128 8.54 -6.29 -6.25
N ALA A 129 7.77 -5.22 -6.09
CA ALA A 129 7.08 -4.92 -4.84
C ALA A 129 6.00 -5.96 -4.45
N THR A 130 5.51 -6.76 -5.40
CA THR A 130 4.49 -7.81 -5.14
C THR A 130 5.09 -9.19 -4.87
N GLU A 131 6.39 -9.39 -5.11
CA GLU A 131 7.02 -10.69 -4.86
C GLU A 131 7.31 -10.92 -3.36
N ASN A 132 6.46 -11.73 -2.68
CA ASN A 132 6.64 -12.17 -1.29
C ASN A 132 6.84 -11.05 -0.26
N THR A 133 6.15 -9.92 -0.43
CA THR A 133 6.28 -8.74 0.41
C THR A 133 4.97 -8.40 1.13
N GLY A 134 5.02 -7.55 2.16
CA GLY A 134 3.81 -7.03 2.81
C GLY A 134 2.95 -6.19 1.85
N PHE A 135 3.57 -5.53 0.86
CA PHE A 135 2.84 -4.84 -0.18
C PHE A 135 2.18 -5.81 -1.16
N GLY A 136 2.78 -6.97 -1.42
CA GLY A 136 2.16 -8.05 -2.19
C GLY A 136 0.86 -8.53 -1.54
N ASP A 137 0.85 -8.72 -0.22
CA ASP A 137 -0.36 -9.06 0.53
C ASP A 137 -1.41 -7.94 0.45
N PHE A 138 -0.98 -6.68 0.49
CA PHE A 138 -1.87 -5.54 0.24
C PHE A 138 -2.47 -5.59 -1.16
N MET A 139 -1.68 -5.89 -2.19
CA MET A 139 -2.16 -5.97 -3.58
C MET A 139 -3.16 -7.11 -3.78
N ASP A 140 -2.97 -8.22 -3.09
CA ASP A 140 -3.95 -9.32 -3.06
C ASP A 140 -5.29 -8.85 -2.48
N ALA A 141 -5.27 -8.18 -1.33
CA ALA A 141 -6.46 -7.62 -0.70
C ALA A 141 -7.11 -6.52 -1.54
N ALA A 142 -6.31 -5.65 -2.15
CA ALA A 142 -6.77 -4.60 -3.04
C ALA A 142 -7.48 -5.17 -4.28
N THR A 143 -6.96 -6.28 -4.82
CA THR A 143 -7.57 -7.00 -5.95
C THR A 143 -8.93 -7.60 -5.57
N GLU A 144 -9.04 -8.23 -4.41
CA GLU A 144 -10.32 -8.75 -3.90
C GLU A 144 -11.33 -7.64 -3.67
N TYR A 145 -10.89 -6.53 -3.07
CA TYR A 145 -11.72 -5.36 -2.84
C TYR A 145 -12.22 -4.74 -4.16
N TYR A 146 -11.34 -4.59 -5.15
CA TYR A 146 -11.69 -4.11 -6.48
C TYR A 146 -12.79 -4.98 -7.14
N ILE A 147 -12.63 -6.31 -7.09
CA ILE A 147 -13.62 -7.25 -7.64
C ILE A 147 -14.97 -7.06 -6.93
N ALA A 148 -14.96 -6.97 -5.60
CA ALA A 148 -16.16 -6.77 -4.82
C ALA A 148 -16.87 -5.45 -5.14
N GLU A 149 -16.13 -4.36 -5.37
CA GLU A 149 -16.70 -3.09 -5.82
C GLU A 149 -17.32 -3.17 -7.23
N THR A 150 -16.70 -3.88 -8.17
CA THR A 150 -17.22 -4.02 -9.54
C THR A 150 -18.46 -4.90 -9.63
N GLU A 151 -18.61 -5.88 -8.75
CA GLU A 151 -19.77 -6.76 -8.66
C GLU A 151 -20.95 -6.14 -7.89
N TRP A 152 -20.72 -5.02 -7.21
CA TRP A 152 -21.74 -4.35 -6.40
C TRP A 152 -22.82 -3.69 -7.26
N THR A 153 -24.08 -4.06 -7.04
CA THR A 153 -25.25 -3.54 -7.76
C THR A 153 -26.27 -2.81 -6.87
N GLY A 154 -25.95 -2.63 -5.59
CA GLY A 154 -26.86 -2.03 -4.61
C GLY A 154 -26.67 -0.51 -4.42
N PRO A 155 -27.61 0.14 -3.72
CA PRO A 155 -27.57 1.60 -3.49
C PRO A 155 -26.50 2.05 -2.46
N GLU A 156 -26.00 1.13 -1.63
CA GLU A 156 -24.95 1.40 -0.63
C GLU A 156 -23.88 0.31 -0.71
N ASN A 157 -22.61 0.69 -0.75
CA ASN A 157 -21.52 -0.29 -0.75
C ASN A 157 -21.36 -0.87 0.68
N PRO A 158 -21.74 -2.16 0.94
CA PRO A 158 -21.67 -2.75 2.28
C PRO A 158 -20.23 -3.02 2.73
N LEU A 159 -19.26 -2.86 1.82
CA LEU A 159 -17.86 -3.14 2.07
C LEU A 159 -17.15 -1.98 2.79
N LEU A 160 -17.75 -0.79 2.77
CA LEU A 160 -17.24 0.33 3.54
C LEU A 160 -17.75 0.20 4.98
N PRO A 161 -16.86 0.10 5.98
CA PRO A 161 -17.28 -0.08 7.38
C PRO A 161 -18.21 1.07 7.82
N ASN A 162 -19.41 0.74 8.27
CA ASN A 162 -20.28 1.69 8.93
C ASN A 162 -19.58 2.13 10.23
N ASP A 163 -19.17 3.38 10.31
CA ASP A 163 -18.67 3.97 11.55
C ASP A 163 -19.86 4.42 12.41
N PRO A 164 -20.26 3.66 13.45
CA PRO A 164 -21.41 4.02 14.31
C PRO A 164 -21.17 5.28 15.15
N ASN A 165 -19.94 5.86 15.11
CA ASN A 165 -19.56 6.99 15.95
C ASN A 165 -19.33 8.27 15.14
N ASN A 166 -19.74 8.32 13.87
CA ASN A 166 -19.54 9.52 13.06
C ASN A 166 -20.61 10.59 13.40
N PRO A 167 -20.27 11.64 14.14
CA PRO A 167 -21.24 12.70 14.44
C PRO A 167 -21.54 13.46 13.15
N THR A 168 -22.82 13.62 12.84
CA THR A 168 -23.30 14.53 11.79
C THR A 168 -22.64 15.89 11.95
N LEU A 169 -21.77 16.26 10.99
CA LEU A 169 -21.11 17.56 11.01
C LEU A 169 -22.14 18.68 10.85
N PRO A 170 -21.98 19.80 11.57
CA PRO A 170 -22.86 20.94 11.42
C PRO A 170 -22.79 21.48 9.97
N ILE A 171 -23.96 21.74 9.41
CA ILE A 171 -24.10 22.32 8.06
C ILE A 171 -23.53 23.73 8.12
N THR A 172 -22.36 23.93 7.51
CA THR A 172 -21.83 25.29 7.29
C THR A 172 -22.57 25.97 6.14
N PRO A 173 -22.99 27.23 6.27
CA PRO A 173 -23.66 27.94 5.18
C PRO A 173 -22.78 28.02 3.94
N VAL A 174 -23.34 27.67 2.79
CA VAL A 174 -22.66 27.75 1.49
C VAL A 174 -22.60 29.20 1.03
N PRO A 175 -21.47 29.68 0.49
CA PRO A 175 -21.39 31.06 -0.06
C PRO A 175 -22.32 31.21 -1.27
N THR A 176 -22.92 32.37 -1.36
CA THR A 176 -23.88 32.78 -2.38
C THR A 176 -23.37 32.63 -3.82
N ASN A 177 -24.04 31.86 -4.60
CA ASN A 177 -24.13 31.83 -6.08
C ASN A 177 -23.47 30.68 -6.90
N PRO A 178 -23.10 29.51 -6.40
CA PRO A 178 -22.70 28.39 -7.27
C PRO A 178 -23.84 27.49 -7.72
N ILE A 179 -25.04 27.58 -7.14
CA ILE A 179 -26.12 26.59 -7.35
C ILE A 179 -26.62 26.54 -8.82
N LEU A 180 -26.58 27.64 -9.55
CA LEU A 180 -26.97 27.68 -10.97
C LEU A 180 -26.03 26.86 -11.88
N GLN A 181 -24.92 26.37 -11.38
CA GLN A 181 -23.93 25.57 -12.13
C GLN A 181 -23.88 24.10 -11.67
N LEU A 182 -24.68 23.74 -10.69
CA LEU A 182 -24.68 22.36 -10.17
C LEU A 182 -25.46 21.43 -11.10
N PRO A 183 -25.04 20.17 -11.26
CA PRO A 183 -25.81 19.16 -11.98
C PRO A 183 -27.16 18.93 -11.29
N THR A 184 -28.18 18.59 -12.08
CA THR A 184 -29.48 18.22 -11.55
C THR A 184 -29.64 16.72 -11.55
N VAL A 185 -30.24 16.18 -10.48
CA VAL A 185 -30.60 14.77 -10.33
C VAL A 185 -32.08 14.63 -10.03
N GLU A 186 -32.71 13.54 -10.48
CA GLU A 186 -34.11 13.21 -10.14
C GLU A 186 -34.12 12.06 -9.15
N LEU A 187 -34.73 12.27 -7.98
CA LEU A 187 -34.92 11.26 -6.93
C LEU A 187 -36.39 11.25 -6.55
N ASP A 188 -36.99 10.08 -6.54
CA ASP A 188 -38.43 9.88 -6.22
C ASP A 188 -39.40 10.77 -7.01
N GLY A 189 -39.01 11.14 -8.26
CA GLY A 189 -39.80 11.98 -9.13
C GLY A 189 -39.69 13.49 -8.85
N GLU A 190 -38.84 13.89 -7.93
CA GLU A 190 -38.48 15.27 -7.65
C GLU A 190 -37.09 15.60 -8.19
N ARG A 191 -36.88 16.85 -8.59
CA ARG A 191 -35.61 17.32 -9.15
C ARG A 191 -34.85 18.13 -8.11
N TYR A 192 -33.57 17.77 -7.91
CA TYR A 192 -32.66 18.43 -7.01
C TYR A 192 -31.41 18.92 -7.71
N TYR A 193 -30.75 19.95 -7.16
CA TYR A 193 -29.38 20.33 -7.52
C TYR A 193 -28.43 19.57 -6.58
N LEU A 194 -27.42 18.93 -7.16
CA LEU A 194 -26.42 18.15 -6.44
C LEU A 194 -25.10 18.91 -6.31
N ASP A 195 -24.68 19.20 -5.09
CA ASP A 195 -23.32 19.66 -4.78
C ASP A 195 -22.55 18.49 -4.15
N TYR A 196 -21.50 18.08 -4.83
CA TYR A 196 -20.62 17.00 -4.36
C TYR A 196 -19.34 17.61 -3.80
N ARG A 197 -19.00 17.30 -2.54
CA ARG A 197 -17.82 17.79 -1.87
C ARG A 197 -17.05 16.66 -1.21
N GLU A 198 -15.74 16.73 -1.37
CA GLU A 198 -14.81 15.94 -0.60
C GLU A 198 -14.15 16.80 0.46
N VAL A 199 -14.10 16.29 1.67
CA VAL A 199 -13.38 16.93 2.78
C VAL A 199 -12.36 15.93 3.30
N VAL A 200 -11.09 16.25 3.12
CA VAL A 200 -10.03 15.49 3.79
C VAL A 200 -10.09 15.82 5.26
N SER A 201 -10.35 14.83 6.11
CA SER A 201 -10.38 15.07 7.54
C SER A 201 -8.97 15.48 8.00
N GLN A 202 -8.89 16.60 8.72
CA GLN A 202 -7.62 17.12 9.24
C GLN A 202 -7.09 16.33 10.44
N ASN A 203 -7.75 15.25 10.83
CA ASN A 203 -7.30 14.34 11.90
C ASN A 203 -6.26 13.32 11.41
N SER A 204 -5.55 13.60 10.32
CA SER A 204 -4.32 12.90 10.06
C SER A 204 -3.31 13.33 11.12
N ALA A 205 -3.06 12.51 12.12
CA ALA A 205 -1.82 12.59 12.86
C ALA A 205 -0.68 12.63 11.84
N GLY A 206 0.23 13.59 11.94
CA GLY A 206 1.43 13.54 11.11
C GLY A 206 2.12 12.17 11.29
N ARG A 207 2.97 11.78 10.37
CA ARG A 207 3.74 10.52 10.50
C ARG A 207 4.42 10.48 11.86
N ILE A 208 4.15 9.39 12.61
CA ILE A 208 4.64 9.21 13.98
C ILE A 208 6.09 8.69 13.96
N VAL A 209 6.38 7.75 13.06
CA VAL A 209 7.70 7.11 12.95
C VAL A 209 8.64 8.00 12.12
N PRO A 210 9.77 8.47 12.69
CA PRO A 210 10.65 9.42 12.03
C PRO A 210 11.65 8.78 11.07
N VAL A 211 11.56 7.46 10.83
CA VAL A 211 12.54 6.69 10.07
C VAL A 211 11.88 5.84 9.01
N ILE A 212 12.62 5.58 7.93
CA ILE A 212 12.23 4.71 6.82
C ILE A 212 13.38 3.73 6.60
N TRP A 213 13.41 2.67 7.41
CA TRP A 213 14.45 1.62 7.33
C TRP A 213 13.93 0.41 6.58
N GLY A 214 14.85 -0.31 5.91
CA GLY A 214 14.57 -1.56 5.23
C GLY A 214 15.22 -2.78 5.90
N GLN A 215 14.92 -3.96 5.39
CA GLN A 215 15.48 -5.23 5.87
C GLN A 215 16.84 -5.57 5.25
N GLY A 216 17.15 -4.98 4.10
CA GLY A 216 18.35 -5.25 3.32
C GLY A 216 19.54 -4.37 3.68
N TRP A 217 20.50 -4.33 2.76
CA TRP A 217 21.70 -3.50 2.89
C TRP A 217 21.32 -2.01 2.90
N PRO A 218 21.91 -1.21 3.81
CA PRO A 218 22.99 -1.51 4.76
C PRO A 218 22.51 -1.93 6.15
N TYR A 219 21.21 -2.00 6.40
CA TYR A 219 20.65 -2.25 7.73
C TYR A 219 20.88 -3.68 8.24
N ASN A 220 21.12 -4.63 7.32
CA ASN A 220 21.47 -6.02 7.63
C ASN A 220 22.99 -6.26 7.82
N PHE A 221 23.81 -5.21 7.87
CA PHE A 221 25.28 -5.33 7.92
C PHE A 221 25.81 -6.32 8.96
N TYR A 222 25.21 -6.40 10.14
CA TYR A 222 25.60 -7.32 11.22
C TYR A 222 24.82 -8.65 11.20
N CYS A 223 23.94 -8.88 10.23
CA CYS A 223 23.32 -10.17 10.04
C CYS A 223 24.31 -11.18 9.43
N GLY A 224 24.04 -12.47 9.59
CA GLY A 224 24.91 -13.54 9.09
C GLY A 224 25.10 -13.47 7.57
N SER A 225 26.13 -14.16 7.05
CA SER A 225 26.32 -14.29 5.60
C SER A 225 25.30 -15.27 5.01
N LEU A 226 24.74 -14.94 3.83
CA LEU A 226 23.94 -15.86 3.02
C LEU A 226 24.80 -16.85 2.22
N GLY A 227 26.06 -16.48 1.96
CA GLY A 227 26.95 -17.27 1.09
C GLY A 227 26.68 -17.08 -0.40
N VAL A 228 25.72 -16.22 -0.77
CA VAL A 228 25.42 -15.80 -2.14
C VAL A 228 25.22 -14.28 -2.15
N GLU A 229 25.52 -13.65 -3.28
CA GLU A 229 25.24 -12.23 -3.49
C GLU A 229 23.77 -12.06 -3.91
N ASP A 230 23.17 -10.96 -3.45
CA ASP A 230 21.81 -10.55 -3.73
C ASP A 230 21.78 -9.03 -3.85
N ASP A 231 21.04 -8.48 -4.78
CA ASP A 231 21.06 -7.04 -5.08
C ASP A 231 20.51 -6.20 -3.92
N TYR A 232 19.51 -6.72 -3.21
CA TYR A 232 18.90 -6.05 -2.05
C TYR A 232 19.60 -6.39 -0.72
N LEU A 233 19.91 -7.66 -0.50
CA LEU A 233 20.49 -8.12 0.76
C LEU A 233 22.02 -8.02 0.80
N GLY A 234 22.68 -7.87 -0.35
CA GLY A 234 24.11 -8.13 -0.47
C GLY A 234 24.40 -9.58 -0.10
N ASN A 235 25.56 -9.89 0.44
CA ASN A 235 25.87 -11.22 0.96
C ASN A 235 25.48 -11.34 2.45
N ARG A 236 24.27 -10.92 2.85
CA ARG A 236 23.83 -10.92 4.24
C ARG A 236 22.42 -11.46 4.39
N CYS A 237 22.13 -12.10 5.52
CA CYS A 237 20.77 -12.43 5.89
C CYS A 237 19.94 -11.14 6.06
N ALA A 238 18.65 -11.19 5.77
CA ALA A 238 17.74 -10.08 6.05
C ALA A 238 17.71 -9.73 7.55
N VAL A 239 17.38 -8.47 7.86
CA VAL A 239 17.08 -8.07 9.25
C VAL A 239 15.90 -8.86 9.80
N GLY A 240 14.87 -9.04 8.99
CA GLY A 240 13.58 -9.61 9.33
C GLY A 240 12.53 -8.53 9.67
N CYS A 241 11.30 -8.72 9.17
CA CYS A 241 10.21 -7.77 9.33
C CYS A 241 9.87 -7.46 10.80
N GLY A 242 9.87 -8.46 11.68
CA GLY A 242 9.59 -8.28 13.11
C GLY A 242 10.63 -7.42 13.85
N PRO A 243 11.94 -7.75 13.78
CA PRO A 243 12.99 -6.89 14.34
C PRO A 243 12.99 -5.47 13.77
N LEU A 244 12.71 -5.33 12.46
CA LEU A 244 12.60 -4.04 11.80
C LEU A 244 11.43 -3.23 12.34
N ALA A 245 10.22 -3.80 12.36
CA ALA A 245 9.02 -3.12 12.85
C ALA A 245 9.17 -2.66 14.31
N VAL A 246 9.73 -3.50 15.17
CA VAL A 246 10.03 -3.08 16.54
C VAL A 246 11.08 -1.97 16.57
N GLY A 247 12.16 -2.07 15.80
CA GLY A 247 13.19 -1.03 15.71
C GLY A 247 12.63 0.33 15.28
N GLN A 248 11.75 0.35 14.27
CA GLN A 248 11.04 1.55 13.81
C GLN A 248 10.18 2.16 14.91
N VAL A 249 9.46 1.36 15.69
CA VAL A 249 8.69 1.85 16.85
C VAL A 249 9.61 2.41 17.94
N LEU A 250 10.74 1.75 18.25
CA LEU A 250 11.71 2.26 19.25
C LEU A 250 12.27 3.64 18.84
N SER A 251 12.40 3.92 17.54
CA SER A 251 12.93 5.19 17.03
C SER A 251 12.07 6.41 17.42
N VAL A 252 10.76 6.22 17.59
CA VAL A 252 9.81 7.27 18.02
C VAL A 252 10.23 7.85 19.37
N TYR A 253 10.64 6.97 20.28
CA TYR A 253 10.97 7.33 21.67
C TYR A 253 12.47 7.47 21.90
N ARG A 254 13.31 7.02 20.96
CA ARG A 254 14.77 6.92 21.09
C ARG A 254 15.16 6.16 22.37
N TYR A 255 14.43 5.11 22.64
CA TYR A 255 14.54 4.27 23.84
C TYR A 255 14.37 2.79 23.46
N PRO A 256 15.06 1.84 24.13
CA PRO A 256 16.03 2.03 25.23
C PRO A 256 17.41 2.48 24.74
N ILE A 257 18.28 2.87 25.66
CA ILE A 257 19.68 3.19 25.36
C ILE A 257 20.59 1.98 25.37
N PHE A 258 20.10 0.80 25.78
CA PHE A 258 20.83 -0.46 25.73
C PHE A 258 19.89 -1.65 25.57
N ILE A 259 20.37 -2.72 24.91
CA ILE A 259 19.72 -4.04 24.79
C ILE A 259 20.81 -5.08 25.02
N ASP A 260 20.60 -6.02 25.93
CA ASP A 260 21.54 -7.12 26.26
C ASP A 260 22.98 -6.63 26.50
N GLY A 261 23.14 -5.56 27.28
CA GLY A 261 24.43 -4.97 27.59
C GLY A 261 25.10 -4.18 26.47
N LYS A 262 24.47 -4.06 25.29
CA LYS A 262 24.92 -3.24 24.18
C LYS A 262 24.32 -1.84 24.27
N ILE A 263 25.17 -0.80 24.21
CA ILE A 263 24.76 0.59 24.30
C ILE A 263 24.50 1.15 22.91
N PHE A 264 23.40 1.88 22.77
CA PHE A 264 22.96 2.51 21.53
C PHE A 264 23.02 4.04 21.63
N ASN A 265 23.63 4.64 20.63
CA ASN A 265 23.66 6.09 20.48
C ASN A 265 22.57 6.52 19.51
N TRP A 266 21.41 6.90 20.04
CA TRP A 266 20.27 7.34 19.23
C TRP A 266 20.57 8.53 18.32
N ASN A 267 21.47 9.45 18.74
CA ASN A 267 21.86 10.55 17.86
C ASN A 267 22.57 10.06 16.60
N LYS A 268 23.38 8.99 16.70
CA LYS A 268 23.99 8.37 15.52
C LYS A 268 22.98 7.58 14.70
N ILE A 269 22.13 6.79 15.35
CA ILE A 269 21.08 6.02 14.71
C ILE A 269 20.18 6.93 13.85
N MET A 270 19.80 8.09 14.41
CA MET A 270 18.92 9.05 13.72
C MET A 270 19.61 9.85 12.59
N LEU A 271 20.92 9.69 12.36
CA LEU A 271 21.59 10.23 11.17
C LEU A 271 21.23 9.45 9.90
N SER A 272 20.72 8.21 10.02
CA SER A 272 20.25 7.40 8.91
C SER A 272 18.76 7.17 9.09
N ASN A 273 17.96 8.11 8.65
CA ASN A 273 16.50 8.07 8.80
C ASN A 273 15.80 7.54 7.54
N SER A 274 16.48 7.46 6.40
CA SER A 274 15.98 6.88 5.16
C SER A 274 17.02 5.96 4.50
N TYR A 275 16.55 5.08 3.62
CA TYR A 275 17.42 4.19 2.84
C TYR A 275 18.45 4.97 2.02
N ASN A 276 18.03 6.03 1.33
CA ASN A 276 18.91 6.85 0.50
C ASN A 276 20.00 7.57 1.31
N GLU A 277 19.72 7.94 2.56
CA GLU A 277 20.71 8.59 3.44
C GLU A 277 21.71 7.59 4.05
N ALA A 278 21.40 6.30 4.00
CA ALA A 278 22.28 5.25 4.49
C ALA A 278 23.47 4.97 3.56
N TYR A 279 23.33 5.29 2.26
CA TYR A 279 24.40 5.14 1.28
C TYR A 279 25.26 6.39 1.26
N THR A 280 26.55 6.19 1.52
CA THR A 280 27.59 7.15 1.14
C THR A 280 28.28 6.66 -0.13
N ASP A 281 28.77 7.57 -0.97
CA ASP A 281 29.43 7.25 -2.24
C ASP A 281 30.38 6.03 -2.14
N GLY A 282 30.09 4.99 -2.92
CA GLY A 282 30.99 3.87 -3.13
C GLY A 282 30.89 2.73 -2.12
N ALA A 283 29.69 2.27 -1.74
CA ALA A 283 29.46 1.03 -0.98
C ALA A 283 29.93 1.04 0.49
N ILE A 284 30.26 2.17 1.06
CA ILE A 284 30.58 2.31 2.48
C ILE A 284 29.34 2.79 3.22
N CYS A 285 28.83 1.98 4.18
CA CYS A 285 27.72 2.37 5.03
C CYS A 285 28.03 3.64 5.82
N SER A 286 27.06 4.55 5.93
CA SER A 286 27.16 5.69 6.85
C SER A 286 27.30 5.22 8.31
N GLU A 287 27.87 6.08 9.15
CA GLU A 287 27.98 5.80 10.60
C GLU A 287 26.60 5.60 11.24
N GLY A 288 25.57 6.31 10.74
CA GLY A 288 24.18 6.16 11.16
C GLY A 288 23.62 4.78 10.78
N ALA A 289 23.80 4.36 9.52
CA ALA A 289 23.35 3.05 9.05
C ALA A 289 24.01 1.90 9.84
N MET A 290 25.30 2.00 10.12
CA MET A 290 26.02 1.03 10.94
C MET A 290 25.47 0.96 12.37
N ALA A 291 25.16 2.11 12.99
CA ALA A 291 24.58 2.16 14.33
C ALA A 291 23.15 1.55 14.33
N THR A 292 22.36 1.83 13.30
CA THR A 292 21.02 1.25 13.10
C THR A 292 21.12 -0.28 12.91
N ALA A 293 21.98 -0.75 12.00
CA ALA A 293 22.19 -2.17 11.76
C ALA A 293 22.60 -2.94 13.04
N TYR A 294 23.45 -2.31 13.86
CA TYR A 294 23.87 -2.89 15.14
C TYR A 294 22.70 -3.04 16.12
N MET A 295 21.83 -2.03 16.19
CA MET A 295 20.63 -2.06 17.02
C MET A 295 19.62 -3.11 16.52
N LEU A 296 19.33 -3.12 15.22
CA LEU A 296 18.38 -4.07 14.61
C LEU A 296 18.85 -5.52 14.83
N LYS A 297 20.16 -5.77 14.69
CA LYS A 297 20.75 -7.09 15.01
C LYS A 297 20.56 -7.45 16.49
N ALA A 298 20.71 -6.51 17.41
CA ALA A 298 20.50 -6.77 18.84
C ALA A 298 19.03 -7.10 19.15
N ILE A 299 18.10 -6.40 18.52
CA ILE A 299 16.64 -6.67 18.60
C ILE A 299 16.35 -8.09 18.10
N GLY A 300 16.85 -8.44 16.90
CA GLY A 300 16.63 -9.77 16.33
C GLY A 300 17.22 -10.90 17.18
N VAL A 301 18.39 -10.70 17.79
CA VAL A 301 18.97 -11.67 18.75
C VAL A 301 18.06 -11.82 19.97
N ASN A 302 17.52 -10.73 20.51
CA ASN A 302 16.60 -10.75 21.65
C ASN A 302 15.29 -11.48 21.31
N MET A 303 14.87 -11.46 20.04
CA MET A 303 13.72 -12.19 19.51
C MET A 303 14.01 -13.65 19.16
N ASN A 304 15.24 -14.13 19.30
CA ASN A 304 15.69 -15.43 18.78
C ASN A 304 15.43 -15.58 17.27
N ALA A 305 15.71 -14.54 16.49
CA ALA A 305 15.49 -14.53 15.06
C ALA A 305 16.25 -15.65 14.35
N ASN A 306 15.54 -16.39 13.49
CA ASN A 306 16.12 -17.38 12.59
C ASN A 306 16.56 -16.68 11.31
N TYR A 307 17.85 -16.34 11.24
CA TYR A 307 18.42 -15.54 10.16
C TYR A 307 18.59 -16.32 8.87
N GLY A 308 18.15 -15.76 7.76
CA GLY A 308 18.21 -16.33 6.42
C GLY A 308 17.94 -15.29 5.35
N TYR A 309 17.68 -15.75 4.13
CA TYR A 309 17.11 -14.91 3.06
C TYR A 309 15.80 -14.27 3.56
N GLU A 310 14.93 -15.10 4.09
CA GLU A 310 13.78 -14.67 4.89
C GLU A 310 14.10 -14.91 6.37
N THR A 311 14.29 -13.84 7.11
CA THR A 311 14.53 -13.92 8.55
C THR A 311 13.21 -13.93 9.30
N SER A 312 12.95 -14.97 10.06
CA SER A 312 11.70 -15.18 10.79
C SER A 312 11.84 -15.02 12.30
N VAL A 313 10.76 -14.52 12.92
CA VAL A 313 10.58 -14.43 14.37
C VAL A 313 9.15 -14.84 14.73
N THR A 314 8.83 -15.11 15.98
CA THR A 314 7.45 -15.36 16.41
C THR A 314 6.81 -14.08 16.95
N ILE A 315 5.49 -13.94 16.84
CA ILE A 315 4.75 -12.81 17.45
C ILE A 315 4.98 -12.77 18.95
N ASP A 316 5.00 -13.94 19.61
CA ASP A 316 5.29 -14.04 21.03
C ASP A 316 6.68 -13.49 21.37
N SER A 317 7.69 -13.72 20.51
CA SER A 317 9.03 -13.18 20.72
C SER A 317 9.08 -11.66 20.54
N MET A 318 8.29 -11.10 19.61
CA MET A 318 8.12 -9.65 19.47
C MET A 318 7.48 -9.03 20.71
N ILE A 319 6.37 -9.61 21.19
CA ILE A 319 5.66 -9.22 22.41
C ILE A 319 6.57 -9.29 23.64
N MET A 320 7.31 -10.39 23.79
CA MET A 320 8.26 -10.57 24.91
C MET A 320 9.39 -9.56 24.84
N THR A 321 9.91 -9.29 23.65
CA THR A 321 10.96 -8.28 23.44
C THR A 321 10.47 -6.89 23.86
N LEU A 322 9.31 -6.44 23.43
CA LEU A 322 8.73 -5.16 23.85
C LEU A 322 8.56 -5.07 25.39
N ARG A 323 8.11 -6.16 26.04
CA ARG A 323 8.01 -6.22 27.50
C ARG A 323 9.38 -6.10 28.18
N ASN A 324 10.37 -6.87 27.70
CA ASN A 324 11.73 -6.86 28.23
C ASN A 324 12.42 -5.49 28.06
N LEU A 325 12.04 -4.75 27.03
CA LEU A 325 12.48 -3.38 26.77
C LEU A 325 11.69 -2.32 27.56
N ASN A 326 10.82 -2.73 28.49
CA ASN A 326 9.98 -1.87 29.32
C ASN A 326 8.99 -1.01 28.52
N TYR A 327 8.36 -1.59 27.49
CA TYR A 327 7.26 -0.95 26.78
C TYR A 327 5.91 -1.44 27.31
N ASN A 328 4.97 -0.52 27.42
CA ASN A 328 3.55 -0.78 27.60
C ASN A 328 2.87 -0.83 26.22
N PHE A 329 1.95 -1.77 26.04
CA PHE A 329 1.19 -1.96 24.81
C PHE A 329 -0.02 -2.86 25.08
N ALA A 330 -0.92 -2.93 24.10
CA ALA A 330 -1.93 -3.96 24.01
C ALA A 330 -1.69 -4.80 22.73
N ALA A 331 -2.13 -6.05 22.73
CA ALA A 331 -2.04 -6.94 21.57
C ALA A 331 -3.34 -7.74 21.47
N ASN A 332 -4.05 -7.61 20.36
CA ASN A 332 -5.32 -8.25 20.10
C ASN A 332 -5.44 -8.60 18.61
N GLU A 333 -6.48 -9.33 18.25
CA GLU A 333 -6.91 -9.46 16.87
C GLU A 333 -7.11 -8.10 16.22
N TYR A 334 -7.04 -8.04 14.89
CA TYR A 334 -7.20 -6.81 14.13
C TYR A 334 -8.47 -6.07 14.54
N SER A 335 -8.33 -4.77 14.76
CA SER A 335 -9.44 -3.88 15.11
C SER A 335 -9.14 -2.48 14.60
N TYR A 336 -9.89 -2.03 13.61
CA TYR A 336 -9.83 -0.68 13.07
C TYR A 336 -9.91 0.39 14.18
N THR A 337 -10.90 0.26 15.07
CA THR A 337 -11.10 1.23 16.17
C THR A 337 -9.88 1.33 17.08
N ASN A 338 -9.27 0.20 17.45
CA ASN A 338 -8.08 0.20 18.30
C ASN A 338 -6.87 0.84 17.58
N MET A 339 -6.72 0.60 16.28
CA MET A 339 -5.67 1.23 15.47
C MET A 339 -5.84 2.75 15.44
N ILE A 340 -7.02 3.24 15.07
CA ILE A 340 -7.30 4.69 14.99
C ILE A 340 -7.10 5.37 16.34
N ASN A 341 -7.57 4.78 17.44
CA ASN A 341 -7.39 5.34 18.78
C ASN A 341 -5.90 5.41 19.18
N SER A 342 -5.11 4.41 18.80
CA SER A 342 -3.65 4.40 19.02
C SER A 342 -2.98 5.52 18.22
N LEU A 343 -3.25 5.61 16.91
CA LEU A 343 -2.67 6.61 16.03
C LEU A 343 -3.07 8.04 16.43
N ASN A 344 -4.33 8.28 16.79
CA ASN A 344 -4.81 9.57 17.30
C ASN A 344 -4.14 9.96 18.63
N SER A 345 -3.66 8.98 19.39
CA SER A 345 -2.86 9.20 20.60
C SER A 345 -1.37 9.34 20.34
N ASN A 346 -0.93 9.42 19.08
CA ASN A 346 0.45 9.45 18.61
C ASN A 346 1.24 8.19 19.02
N TYR A 347 0.59 7.02 19.03
CA TYR A 347 1.25 5.73 19.23
C TYR A 347 1.19 4.91 17.95
N PRO A 348 2.35 4.50 17.39
CA PRO A 348 2.38 3.66 16.21
C PRO A 348 1.79 2.28 16.50
N VAL A 349 1.37 1.59 15.45
CA VAL A 349 0.79 0.25 15.50
C VAL A 349 1.66 -0.70 14.69
N ILE A 350 1.92 -1.90 15.20
CA ILE A 350 2.49 -2.99 14.41
C ILE A 350 1.34 -3.92 14.03
N ILE A 351 1.21 -4.22 12.74
CA ILE A 351 0.32 -5.25 12.24
C ILE A 351 1.15 -6.49 11.95
N CYS A 352 0.65 -7.65 12.35
CA CYS A 352 1.21 -8.96 12.03
C CYS A 352 0.14 -9.79 11.33
N GLY A 353 0.39 -10.15 10.06
CA GLY A 353 -0.38 -11.15 9.34
C GLY A 353 0.31 -12.51 9.44
N TYR A 354 -0.44 -13.61 9.66
CA TYR A 354 0.15 -14.93 9.78
C TYR A 354 -0.81 -16.08 9.49
N ASP A 355 -0.26 -17.18 9.00
CA ASP A 355 -0.96 -18.42 8.77
C ASP A 355 -0.70 -19.44 9.89
N GLY A 356 -1.78 -20.02 10.45
CA GLY A 356 -1.69 -21.09 11.45
C GLY A 356 -1.07 -20.68 12.79
N TYR A 357 -0.35 -21.61 13.44
CA TYR A 357 0.21 -21.46 14.81
C TYR A 357 1.67 -20.98 14.78
N GLY A 358 2.03 -20.01 14.00
CA GLY A 358 3.40 -19.51 14.01
C GLY A 358 3.74 -18.74 12.75
N LEU A 359 4.79 -17.93 12.84
CA LEU A 359 5.20 -16.97 11.82
C LEU A 359 5.94 -17.55 10.61
N PHE A 360 5.76 -18.80 10.29
CA PHE A 360 6.27 -19.32 9.01
C PHE A 360 5.30 -18.85 7.93
N GLY A 361 5.73 -17.90 7.09
CA GLY A 361 4.92 -17.32 6.01
C GLY A 361 4.08 -16.12 6.42
N GLY A 362 4.44 -15.41 7.51
CA GLY A 362 3.77 -14.18 7.94
C GLY A 362 4.63 -12.94 7.73
N HIS A 363 3.99 -11.77 7.74
CA HIS A 363 4.67 -10.47 7.65
C HIS A 363 4.29 -9.54 8.80
N ALA A 364 5.21 -8.64 9.19
CA ALA A 364 4.98 -7.60 10.18
C ALA A 364 5.40 -6.24 9.63
N TRP A 365 4.51 -5.25 9.73
CA TRP A 365 4.78 -3.89 9.29
C TRP A 365 4.25 -2.87 10.30
N VAL A 366 4.69 -1.63 10.17
CA VAL A 366 4.25 -0.54 11.05
C VAL A 366 3.24 0.33 10.32
N VAL A 367 2.16 0.68 11.02
CA VAL A 367 1.24 1.74 10.62
C VAL A 367 1.49 2.93 11.54
N ASP A 368 1.80 4.08 10.98
CA ASP A 368 2.22 5.25 11.75
C ASP A 368 1.39 6.51 11.49
N SER A 369 0.41 6.42 10.59
CA SER A 369 -0.54 7.50 10.34
C SER A 369 -1.81 6.97 9.67
N HIS A 370 -2.87 7.77 9.72
CA HIS A 370 -4.09 7.51 8.99
C HIS A 370 -4.65 8.79 8.37
N ARG A 371 -5.45 8.62 7.33
CA ARG A 371 -6.15 9.69 6.64
C ARG A 371 -7.55 9.20 6.27
N LYS A 372 -8.55 10.04 6.48
CA LYS A 372 -9.93 9.80 6.03
C LYS A 372 -10.30 10.88 5.02
N VAL A 373 -10.92 10.49 3.93
CA VAL A 373 -11.54 11.41 2.96
C VAL A 373 -13.04 11.27 3.09
N ASP A 374 -13.71 12.27 3.64
CA ASP A 374 -15.16 12.26 3.74
C ASP A 374 -15.76 12.84 2.45
N LYS A 375 -16.75 12.17 1.91
CA LYS A 375 -17.50 12.61 0.72
C LYS A 375 -18.90 13.00 1.15
N PHE A 376 -19.35 14.15 0.69
CA PHE A 376 -20.68 14.66 1.01
C PHE A 376 -21.44 15.00 -0.27
N GLU A 377 -22.68 14.49 -0.38
CA GLU A 377 -23.63 14.86 -1.37
C GLU A 377 -24.67 15.75 -0.72
N THR A 378 -24.78 17.00 -1.16
CA THR A 378 -25.79 17.94 -0.68
C THR A 378 -26.82 18.19 -1.78
N TYR A 379 -28.05 17.88 -1.50
CA TYR A 379 -29.18 18.03 -2.39
C TYR A 379 -29.96 19.28 -2.03
N TYR A 380 -30.21 20.17 -3.02
CA TYR A 380 -30.94 21.41 -2.84
C TYR A 380 -32.24 21.38 -3.63
N HIS A 381 -33.31 21.96 -3.08
CA HIS A 381 -34.52 22.23 -3.86
C HIS A 381 -34.25 23.25 -4.94
N SER A 382 -34.95 23.15 -6.08
CA SER A 382 -34.69 23.89 -7.33
C SER A 382 -34.90 25.42 -7.27
N TYR A 383 -35.41 25.98 -6.18
CA TYR A 383 -35.90 27.35 -6.13
C TYR A 383 -35.20 28.27 -5.13
N GLU A 384 -34.56 27.76 -4.12
CA GLU A 384 -33.90 28.59 -3.13
C GLU A 384 -32.47 28.12 -2.83
N PRO A 385 -31.46 29.00 -2.95
CA PRO A 385 -30.02 28.63 -2.76
C PRO A 385 -29.63 28.23 -1.36
N TYR A 386 -30.54 28.30 -0.40
CA TYR A 386 -30.31 27.95 1.00
C TYR A 386 -31.21 26.81 1.50
N ASP A 387 -32.10 26.29 0.65
CA ASP A 387 -33.01 25.25 1.01
C ASP A 387 -32.34 23.88 0.76
N VAL A 388 -31.52 23.45 1.73
CA VAL A 388 -30.93 22.11 1.73
C VAL A 388 -32.03 21.11 1.98
N ALA A 389 -32.38 20.33 0.96
CA ALA A 389 -33.39 19.29 1.07
C ALA A 389 -32.91 18.17 2.00
N PHE A 390 -31.72 17.64 1.73
CA PHE A 390 -31.05 16.66 2.54
C PHE A 390 -29.55 16.59 2.20
N ARG A 391 -28.79 15.98 3.09
CA ARG A 391 -27.35 15.74 2.91
C ARG A 391 -27.08 14.28 3.21
N ASN A 392 -26.45 13.61 2.25
CA ASN A 392 -25.92 12.27 2.44
C ASN A 392 -24.43 12.36 2.68
N GLU A 393 -23.96 11.71 3.73
CA GLU A 393 -22.57 11.38 3.87
C GLU A 393 -22.33 10.11 3.07
N VAL A 394 -21.60 10.24 1.97
CA VAL A 394 -21.07 9.07 1.27
C VAL A 394 -19.76 8.70 1.96
N ILE A 395 -19.64 7.46 2.38
CA ILE A 395 -18.44 7.00 3.07
C ILE A 395 -17.23 7.24 2.19
N GLY A 396 -16.27 7.99 2.71
CA GLY A 396 -15.06 8.33 1.99
C GLY A 396 -13.96 7.30 2.18
N GLU A 397 -12.94 7.40 1.35
CA GLU A 397 -11.78 6.51 1.42
C GLU A 397 -11.02 6.71 2.72
N ARG A 398 -10.53 5.62 3.28
CA ARG A 398 -9.66 5.56 4.44
C ARG A 398 -8.30 5.05 4.00
N TYR A 399 -7.25 5.72 4.43
CA TYR A 399 -5.88 5.34 4.13
C TYR A 399 -5.07 5.20 5.41
N PHE A 400 -4.17 4.23 5.41
CA PHE A 400 -3.12 4.08 6.40
C PHE A 400 -1.76 4.32 5.76
N HIS A 401 -0.89 5.02 6.48
CA HIS A 401 0.52 5.09 6.10
C HIS A 401 1.24 3.89 6.68
N CYS A 402 1.74 3.03 5.79
CA CYS A 402 2.42 1.77 6.09
C CYS A 402 3.90 1.89 5.85
N LEU A 403 4.70 1.35 6.76
CA LEU A 403 6.14 1.15 6.64
C LEU A 403 6.38 -0.35 6.42
N TRP A 404 6.47 -0.74 5.16
CA TRP A 404 6.59 -2.15 4.75
C TRP A 404 7.97 -2.70 5.07
N GLY A 405 9.00 -1.88 4.86
CA GLY A 405 10.39 -2.24 5.15
C GLY A 405 11.01 -3.17 4.11
N ASP A 406 10.37 -3.34 2.98
CA ASP A 406 10.87 -4.18 1.90
C ASP A 406 11.62 -3.35 0.83
N SER A 407 12.31 -4.03 -0.08
CA SER A 407 13.24 -3.59 -1.10
C SER A 407 13.08 -2.14 -1.61
N ASP A 408 12.31 -1.94 -2.65
CA ASP A 408 12.18 -0.63 -3.30
C ASP A 408 10.97 0.15 -2.77
N LEU A 409 9.95 -0.56 -2.26
CA LEU A 409 8.77 0.05 -1.63
C LEU A 409 8.86 0.00 -0.10
N ILE A 410 9.53 0.96 0.48
CA ILE A 410 9.74 1.00 1.94
C ILE A 410 8.50 1.51 2.66
N HIS A 411 7.74 2.43 2.06
CA HIS A 411 6.54 2.99 2.68
C HIS A 411 5.53 3.52 1.64
N SER A 412 4.26 3.51 2.01
CA SER A 412 3.19 4.09 1.19
C SER A 412 1.93 4.39 2.02
N TRP A 413 1.09 5.27 1.51
CA TRP A 413 -0.30 5.36 1.90
C TRP A 413 -1.08 4.29 1.15
N CYS A 414 -1.82 3.48 1.88
CA CYS A 414 -2.61 2.39 1.34
C CYS A 414 -4.06 2.51 1.76
N LEU A 415 -4.97 2.23 0.83
CA LEU A 415 -6.39 2.12 1.11
C LEU A 415 -6.61 1.09 2.22
N ASP A 416 -7.56 1.37 3.13
CA ASP A 416 -7.92 0.44 4.20
C ASP A 416 -8.70 -0.76 3.64
N VAL A 417 -7.96 -1.71 3.13
CA VAL A 417 -8.45 -3.01 2.67
C VAL A 417 -8.00 -4.16 3.57
N PHE A 418 -7.52 -3.85 4.79
CA PHE A 418 -6.92 -4.84 5.68
C PHE A 418 -7.88 -5.93 6.14
N GLU A 419 -9.18 -5.70 6.10
CA GLU A 419 -10.18 -6.74 6.34
C GLU A 419 -10.25 -7.78 5.21
N TYR A 420 -9.81 -7.41 4.00
CA TYR A 420 -9.76 -8.28 2.81
C TYR A 420 -8.46 -9.06 2.64
N PHE A 421 -7.52 -8.93 3.57
CA PHE A 421 -6.28 -9.72 3.56
C PHE A 421 -6.61 -11.20 3.75
N ASN A 422 -6.81 -11.90 2.65
CA ASN A 422 -7.06 -13.35 2.63
C ASN A 422 -5.76 -14.17 2.64
N SER A 423 -4.62 -13.51 2.36
CA SER A 423 -3.27 -14.12 2.44
C SER A 423 -2.95 -14.61 3.86
N TYR A 424 -3.61 -14.05 4.89
CA TYR A 424 -3.42 -14.44 6.27
C TYR A 424 -4.75 -14.84 6.91
N ASN A 425 -4.81 -16.06 7.46
CA ASN A 425 -5.96 -16.53 8.22
C ASN A 425 -6.16 -15.76 9.54
N ASN A 426 -5.08 -15.16 10.05
CA ASN A 426 -5.09 -14.42 11.30
C ASN A 426 -4.34 -13.10 11.17
N LYS A 427 -4.87 -12.06 11.78
CA LYS A 427 -4.25 -10.74 11.88
C LYS A 427 -4.26 -10.28 13.33
N LEU A 428 -3.10 -9.89 13.83
CA LEU A 428 -2.91 -9.35 15.16
C LEU A 428 -2.35 -7.93 15.05
N ILE A 429 -2.81 -7.04 15.93
CA ILE A 429 -2.23 -5.71 16.08
C ILE A 429 -1.58 -5.57 17.47
N ILE A 430 -0.41 -4.94 17.49
CA ILE A 430 0.23 -4.45 18.71
C ILE A 430 0.11 -2.93 18.69
N TYR A 431 -0.58 -2.36 19.67
CA TYR A 431 -0.97 -0.96 19.65
C TYR A 431 -0.84 -0.30 21.02
N ASN A 432 -1.00 1.04 21.10
CA ASN A 432 -0.71 1.83 22.28
C ASN A 432 0.74 1.63 22.80
N ILE A 433 1.68 1.45 21.87
CA ILE A 433 3.07 1.11 22.19
C ILE A 433 3.80 2.36 22.67
N ARG A 434 4.26 2.32 23.94
CA ARG A 434 5.00 3.43 24.55
C ARG A 434 5.87 2.92 25.70
N PRO A 435 7.01 3.57 26.02
CA PRO A 435 7.81 3.21 27.19
C PRO A 435 7.01 3.34 28.49
N LEU A 436 7.26 2.46 29.47
CA LEU A 436 6.63 2.50 30.79
C LEU A 436 7.01 3.74 31.59
N HIS A 437 8.21 4.29 31.35
CA HIS A 437 8.76 5.45 32.05
C HIS A 437 9.35 6.42 31.03
N HIS A 438 8.53 7.29 30.48
CA HIS A 438 8.95 8.54 29.86
C HIS A 438 8.54 9.65 30.83
N GLY A 439 9.49 10.04 31.70
CA GLY A 439 9.44 11.26 32.51
C GLY A 439 10.14 12.38 31.78
#